data_90ddabf4d4cb4647b653a0c01a4c6170
#
_entry.id   90ddabf4d4cb4647b653a0c01a4c6170
#
_cell.length_a   1.000
_cell.length_b   1.000
_cell.length_c   1.000
_cell.angle_alpha   90.00
_cell.angle_beta   90.00
_cell.angle_gamma   90.00
#
_symmetry.space_group_name_H-M   'P 1'
#
loop_
_entity.id
_entity.type
_entity.pdbx_description
1 polymer ?
#
loop_
_entity_poly.entity_id
_entity_poly.type
_entity_poly.pdbx_seq_one_letter_code
_entity_poly.pdbx_strand_id
1 'polypeptide(L)'
;MQQGKTNKFTKKLGLALCMLPLSSWAVSSATLDASPLPAVSFHETKDIEATAQSPRKRTITGTITDASDGTPIIGANIVLKGKSTGVISDLDGNYSIEATSKDILVVSFIGYKTREISVADLGVINVKLQSDNEMLDEVVVVGAGTQKKVSVTGSITSVKGSSLVTPTSSLTNALAGKLAGVIAKTSSGAPGQAAEFYIRGIGTFGGRATPLIMLDDVEISAADLNSIPAETIESFSILKDASATAIYGARGANGVMLITTKSGRENERTQINVTVENAFNVMTNFPDFVDGATWMTMYNEAQVTRTPGITPKYTQEQIENTRLGTNPYMYPSVKWNDVIFKNMAMSQRANINVQGGGSRATYYMSIQANHDSGLLNTRKVYSYNNNINNWSYNFQNNIKYKLTSTTTVDLRMNAQIRNNQGPNYNTSDLFNMALTTNPINFPVTFPAQEGDTHIRFGNAILSGNNLRTNPYAYMLSSYKQTQENTLNTSLKVSQQLDFITKG
;
A
#
# COMPACT_ATOMS: atom_id res chain seq x y z
N MET A 1 41.11 -1.71 21.91
CA MET A 1 40.92 -3.16 22.04
C MET A 1 39.70 -3.40 22.90
N GLN A 2 38.54 -3.57 22.32
CA GLN A 2 37.32 -4.25 22.80
C GLN A 2 36.23 -3.98 21.76
N GLN A 3 36.24 -4.77 20.73
CA GLN A 3 35.13 -4.85 19.79
C GLN A 3 34.57 -6.26 19.80
N GLY A 4 33.25 -6.34 19.88
CA GLY A 4 32.56 -7.51 19.40
C GLY A 4 32.00 -8.48 20.40
N LYS A 5 30.73 -8.23 20.83
CA LYS A 5 29.85 -9.32 21.33
C LYS A 5 28.34 -9.02 21.27
N THR A 6 27.83 -8.20 20.36
CA THR A 6 26.39 -7.89 20.34
C THR A 6 25.61 -8.22 19.03
N ASN A 7 26.21 -8.97 18.10
CA ASN A 7 25.58 -9.12 16.78
C ASN A 7 25.13 -10.55 16.38
N LYS A 8 25.04 -11.49 17.34
CA LYS A 8 24.63 -12.88 16.99
C LYS A 8 23.13 -13.17 17.15
N PHE A 9 22.40 -12.37 17.92
CA PHE A 9 20.99 -12.67 18.21
C PHE A 9 20.04 -12.17 17.10
N THR A 10 20.30 -11.00 16.53
CA THR A 10 19.47 -10.42 15.46
C THR A 10 19.63 -11.12 14.10
N LYS A 11 20.81 -11.69 13.82
CA LYS A 11 21.04 -12.47 12.59
C LYS A 11 20.31 -13.82 12.57
N LYS A 12 20.03 -14.42 13.70
CA LYS A 12 19.33 -15.72 13.75
C LYS A 12 17.82 -15.60 13.61
N LEU A 13 17.22 -14.49 14.02
CA LEU A 13 15.77 -14.30 13.86
C LEU A 13 15.39 -13.89 12.44
N GLY A 14 16.24 -13.15 11.75
CA GLY A 14 16.01 -12.76 10.36
C GLY A 14 16.20 -13.89 9.35
N LEU A 15 16.98 -14.93 9.66
CA LEU A 15 17.27 -16.02 8.73
C LEU A 15 16.21 -17.14 8.75
N ALA A 16 15.43 -17.24 9.82
CA ALA A 16 14.42 -18.31 9.94
C ALA A 16 13.11 -18.03 9.20
N LEU A 17 12.83 -16.76 8.86
CA LEU A 17 11.59 -16.38 8.15
C LEU A 17 11.76 -16.21 6.63
N CYS A 18 12.98 -16.18 6.11
CA CYS A 18 13.27 -15.89 4.70
C CYS A 18 13.75 -17.09 3.86
N MET A 19 13.84 -18.28 4.44
CA MET A 19 14.22 -19.49 3.71
C MET A 19 13.05 -20.47 3.57
N LEU A 20 12.01 -20.05 2.81
CA LEU A 20 11.23 -21.01 2.05
C LEU A 20 11.84 -21.03 0.64
N PRO A 21 12.50 -22.11 0.23
CA PRO A 21 12.88 -22.25 -1.17
C PRO A 21 11.60 -22.30 -1.99
N LEU A 22 11.50 -21.45 -2.98
CA LEU A 22 10.62 -21.65 -4.12
C LEU A 22 11.04 -22.97 -4.79
N SER A 23 10.61 -24.09 -4.22
CA SER A 23 10.60 -25.34 -4.93
C SER A 23 9.65 -25.15 -6.10
N SER A 24 10.22 -25.13 -7.30
CA SER A 24 9.54 -25.24 -8.56
C SER A 24 8.47 -26.34 -8.45
N TRP A 25 7.22 -25.94 -8.42
CA TRP A 25 6.13 -26.85 -8.71
C TRP A 25 6.23 -27.17 -10.21
N ALA A 26 6.93 -28.24 -10.52
CA ALA A 26 6.79 -28.91 -11.79
C ALA A 26 5.33 -29.42 -11.86
N VAL A 27 4.55 -28.75 -12.68
CA VAL A 27 3.25 -29.30 -13.10
C VAL A 27 3.55 -30.57 -13.86
N SER A 28 3.42 -31.70 -13.18
CA SER A 28 3.42 -33.00 -13.80
C SER A 28 2.11 -33.11 -14.60
N SER A 29 2.23 -33.02 -15.91
CA SER A 29 1.15 -33.35 -16.83
C SER A 29 0.88 -34.88 -16.72
N ALA A 30 -0.10 -35.25 -15.89
CA ALA A 30 -0.65 -36.60 -15.91
C ALA A 30 -1.44 -36.75 -17.20
N THR A 31 -0.89 -37.51 -18.13
CA THR A 31 -1.63 -38.06 -19.25
C THR A 31 -2.68 -39.02 -18.73
N LEU A 32 -3.95 -38.67 -18.90
CA LEU A 32 -5.07 -39.58 -18.67
C LEU A 32 -5.08 -40.63 -19.78
N ASP A 33 -4.63 -41.82 -19.45
CA ASP A 33 -4.87 -43.02 -20.25
C ASP A 33 -6.37 -43.34 -20.21
N ALA A 34 -7.01 -43.21 -21.35
CA ALA A 34 -8.40 -43.62 -21.56
C ALA A 34 -8.44 -45.14 -21.74
N SER A 35 -8.71 -45.85 -20.67
CA SER A 35 -9.14 -47.26 -20.78
C SER A 35 -10.64 -47.33 -21.04
N PRO A 36 -11.12 -48.15 -21.98
CA PRO A 36 -12.53 -48.25 -22.31
C PRO A 36 -13.32 -48.95 -21.19
N LEU A 37 -14.42 -48.33 -20.79
CA LEU A 37 -15.38 -48.87 -19.83
C LEU A 37 -16.09 -50.09 -20.46
N PRO A 38 -16.34 -51.17 -19.68
CA PRO A 38 -17.09 -52.30 -20.14
C PRO A 38 -18.58 -51.96 -20.37
N ALA A 39 -19.13 -52.47 -21.46
CA ALA A 39 -20.52 -52.34 -21.82
C ALA A 39 -21.41 -53.01 -20.76
N VAL A 40 -22.28 -52.20 -20.13
CA VAL A 40 -23.34 -52.67 -19.24
C VAL A 40 -24.56 -52.96 -20.10
N SER A 41 -24.95 -54.22 -20.16
CA SER A 41 -26.18 -54.69 -20.79
C SER A 41 -27.40 -54.21 -20.01
N PHE A 42 -28.30 -53.54 -20.71
CA PHE A 42 -29.60 -53.12 -20.17
C PHE A 42 -30.48 -54.39 -20.00
N HIS A 43 -30.85 -54.67 -18.75
CA HIS A 43 -32.00 -55.50 -18.46
C HIS A 43 -33.22 -54.61 -18.34
N GLU A 44 -34.16 -54.86 -19.21
CA GLU A 44 -35.49 -54.28 -19.24
C GLU A 44 -36.26 -54.75 -18.00
N THR A 45 -36.55 -53.86 -17.06
CA THR A 45 -37.51 -54.08 -15.98
C THR A 45 -38.64 -53.06 -16.11
N LYS A 46 -39.81 -53.66 -16.22
CA LYS A 46 -41.15 -53.07 -16.39
C LYS A 46 -41.43 -51.88 -15.48
N ASP A 47 -42.16 -50.97 -16.04
CA ASP A 47 -42.85 -49.78 -15.54
C ASP A 47 -43.44 -49.98 -14.16
N ILE A 48 -43.01 -49.09 -13.21
CA ILE A 48 -43.88 -48.58 -12.17
C ILE A 48 -43.88 -47.07 -12.35
N GLU A 49 -44.91 -46.51 -12.94
CA GLU A 49 -45.21 -45.09 -12.98
C GLU A 49 -45.38 -44.59 -11.54
N ALA A 50 -44.33 -44.06 -10.95
CA ALA A 50 -44.44 -43.13 -9.87
C ALA A 50 -44.62 -41.74 -10.49
N THR A 51 -45.85 -41.27 -10.56
CA THR A 51 -46.24 -39.90 -10.91
C THR A 51 -45.56 -38.94 -9.92
N ALA A 52 -44.36 -38.49 -10.29
CA ALA A 52 -43.73 -37.33 -9.68
C ALA A 52 -44.58 -36.10 -10.02
N GLN A 53 -45.48 -35.70 -9.13
CA GLN A 53 -46.19 -34.45 -9.26
C GLN A 53 -45.17 -33.33 -9.28
N SER A 54 -45.00 -32.67 -10.43
CA SER A 54 -44.24 -31.43 -10.56
C SER A 54 -44.74 -30.49 -9.51
N PRO A 55 -43.85 -29.81 -8.75
CA PRO A 55 -44.28 -28.87 -7.71
C PRO A 55 -45.16 -27.80 -8.35
N ARG A 56 -46.43 -27.74 -7.96
CA ARG A 56 -47.40 -26.78 -8.49
C ARG A 56 -46.91 -25.37 -8.18
N LYS A 57 -46.65 -24.56 -9.23
CA LYS A 57 -46.47 -23.14 -9.08
C LYS A 57 -47.77 -22.51 -8.59
N ARG A 58 -47.66 -21.61 -7.67
CA ARG A 58 -48.77 -20.81 -7.18
C ARG A 58 -48.39 -19.36 -7.04
N THR A 59 -49.33 -18.48 -7.13
CA THR A 59 -49.11 -17.04 -6.97
C THR A 59 -49.02 -16.72 -5.48
N ILE A 60 -47.92 -16.15 -5.08
CA ILE A 60 -47.68 -15.62 -3.72
C ILE A 60 -47.86 -14.13 -3.78
N THR A 61 -48.70 -13.59 -2.90
CA THR A 61 -48.93 -12.14 -2.76
C THR A 61 -48.49 -11.67 -1.38
N GLY A 62 -48.33 -10.38 -1.20
CA GLY A 62 -48.02 -9.80 0.11
C GLY A 62 -47.67 -8.33 0.01
N THR A 63 -47.40 -7.72 1.15
CA THR A 63 -47.00 -6.32 1.28
C THR A 63 -45.63 -6.21 1.89
N ILE A 64 -44.83 -5.22 1.43
CA ILE A 64 -43.54 -4.88 1.99
C ILE A 64 -43.65 -3.55 2.70
N THR A 65 -43.32 -3.55 3.99
CA THR A 65 -43.43 -2.34 4.82
C THR A 65 -42.16 -2.12 5.63
N ASP A 66 -41.91 -0.88 6.03
CA ASP A 66 -40.85 -0.54 6.98
C ASP A 66 -41.20 -1.11 8.37
N ALA A 67 -40.21 -1.66 9.04
CA ALA A 67 -40.39 -2.27 10.36
C ALA A 67 -40.57 -1.22 11.48
N SER A 68 -40.15 0.04 11.28
CA SER A 68 -40.16 1.09 12.29
C SER A 68 -41.51 1.83 12.35
N ASP A 69 -42.07 2.20 11.18
CA ASP A 69 -43.27 3.03 11.10
C ASP A 69 -44.42 2.37 10.31
N GLY A 70 -44.17 1.23 9.67
CA GLY A 70 -45.18 0.49 8.91
C GLY A 70 -45.51 1.09 7.53
N THR A 71 -44.75 2.09 7.06
CA THR A 71 -44.95 2.68 5.74
C THR A 71 -44.68 1.67 4.61
N PRO A 72 -45.43 1.67 3.51
CA PRO A 72 -45.20 0.78 2.39
C PRO A 72 -43.89 1.14 1.67
N ILE A 73 -43.08 0.12 1.31
CA ILE A 73 -41.84 0.30 0.58
C ILE A 73 -42.11 0.08 -0.91
N ILE A 74 -41.98 1.15 -1.69
CA ILE A 74 -42.20 1.18 -3.13
C ILE A 74 -40.93 0.77 -3.85
N GLY A 75 -41.03 -0.13 -4.86
CA GLY A 75 -39.90 -0.51 -5.69
C GLY A 75 -38.91 -1.47 -5.02
N ALA A 76 -39.30 -2.13 -3.92
CA ALA A 76 -38.49 -3.19 -3.35
C ALA A 76 -38.36 -4.36 -4.34
N ASN A 77 -37.18 -4.95 -4.43
CA ASN A 77 -36.89 -6.06 -5.33
C ASN A 77 -37.16 -7.40 -4.61
N ILE A 78 -38.00 -8.23 -5.20
CA ILE A 78 -38.36 -9.56 -4.70
C ILE A 78 -37.93 -10.61 -5.72
N VAL A 79 -36.95 -11.46 -5.38
CA VAL A 79 -36.37 -12.48 -6.28
C VAL A 79 -36.45 -13.85 -5.65
N LEU A 80 -36.62 -14.89 -6.45
CA LEU A 80 -36.49 -16.27 -6.00
C LEU A 80 -35.00 -16.65 -5.93
N LYS A 81 -34.55 -17.14 -4.77
CA LYS A 81 -33.14 -17.51 -4.55
C LYS A 81 -32.66 -18.55 -5.57
N GLY A 82 -31.61 -18.19 -6.32
CA GLY A 82 -31.04 -19.07 -7.35
C GLY A 82 -31.81 -19.11 -8.68
N LYS A 83 -32.82 -18.24 -8.87
CA LYS A 83 -33.56 -18.09 -10.12
C LYS A 83 -33.52 -16.66 -10.62
N SER A 84 -33.70 -16.45 -11.93
CA SER A 84 -33.77 -15.12 -12.54
C SER A 84 -35.19 -14.49 -12.46
N THR A 85 -36.16 -15.16 -11.81
CA THR A 85 -37.52 -14.68 -11.68
C THR A 85 -37.61 -13.71 -10.51
N GLY A 86 -38.03 -12.47 -10.77
CA GLY A 86 -38.23 -11.43 -9.76
C GLY A 86 -39.30 -10.44 -10.16
N VAL A 87 -39.83 -9.73 -9.18
CA VAL A 87 -40.82 -8.63 -9.31
C VAL A 87 -40.41 -7.48 -8.40
N ILE A 88 -41.03 -6.32 -8.60
CA ILE A 88 -40.87 -5.15 -7.72
C ILE A 88 -42.21 -4.83 -7.05
N SER A 89 -42.16 -4.25 -5.85
CA SER A 89 -43.36 -3.79 -5.13
C SER A 89 -43.94 -2.54 -5.77
N ASP A 90 -45.27 -2.43 -5.75
CA ASP A 90 -46.06 -1.31 -6.24
C ASP A 90 -46.07 -0.08 -5.30
N LEU A 91 -46.89 0.93 -5.63
CA LEU A 91 -47.02 2.18 -4.85
C LEU A 91 -47.56 1.95 -3.40
N ASP A 92 -48.30 0.87 -3.18
CA ASP A 92 -48.85 0.48 -1.87
C ASP A 92 -47.95 -0.59 -1.20
N GLY A 93 -46.77 -0.89 -1.76
CA GLY A 93 -45.86 -1.92 -1.26
C GLY A 93 -46.27 -3.35 -1.59
N ASN A 94 -47.33 -3.58 -2.38
CA ASN A 94 -47.82 -4.92 -2.72
C ASN A 94 -46.94 -5.55 -3.80
N TYR A 95 -46.85 -6.88 -3.75
CA TYR A 95 -46.19 -7.65 -4.79
C TYR A 95 -46.94 -8.97 -5.08
N SER A 96 -46.70 -9.52 -6.25
CA SER A 96 -47.24 -10.80 -6.70
C SER A 96 -46.20 -11.55 -7.48
N ILE A 97 -45.81 -12.76 -7.07
CA ILE A 97 -44.76 -13.59 -7.70
C ILE A 97 -45.21 -15.06 -7.75
N GLU A 98 -44.90 -15.73 -8.85
CA GLU A 98 -45.09 -17.18 -8.97
C GLU A 98 -43.96 -17.95 -8.33
N ALA A 99 -44.29 -18.79 -7.33
CA ALA A 99 -43.28 -19.58 -6.63
C ALA A 99 -43.79 -20.98 -6.31
N THR A 100 -42.92 -21.89 -5.92
CA THR A 100 -43.21 -23.23 -5.41
C THR A 100 -42.99 -23.26 -3.89
N SER A 101 -43.56 -24.24 -3.20
CA SER A 101 -43.38 -24.39 -1.74
C SER A 101 -41.92 -24.60 -1.28
N LYS A 102 -41.02 -24.93 -2.18
CA LYS A 102 -39.58 -25.12 -1.89
C LYS A 102 -38.74 -23.88 -2.13
N ASP A 103 -39.32 -22.83 -2.69
CA ASP A 103 -38.59 -21.60 -3.03
C ASP A 103 -38.39 -20.71 -1.79
N ILE A 104 -37.33 -19.89 -1.87
CA ILE A 104 -37.03 -18.86 -0.85
C ILE A 104 -37.11 -17.52 -1.58
N LEU A 105 -37.95 -16.61 -1.03
CA LEU A 105 -38.02 -15.23 -1.43
C LEU A 105 -36.84 -14.44 -0.83
N VAL A 106 -36.10 -13.72 -1.65
CA VAL A 106 -35.10 -12.75 -1.24
C VAL A 106 -35.66 -11.37 -1.51
N VAL A 107 -35.92 -10.62 -0.45
CA VAL A 107 -36.47 -9.26 -0.54
C VAL A 107 -35.39 -8.26 -0.16
N SER A 108 -35.12 -7.30 -1.06
CA SER A 108 -34.11 -6.28 -0.88
C SER A 108 -34.58 -4.91 -1.35
N PHE A 109 -34.13 -3.86 -0.65
CA PHE A 109 -34.34 -2.47 -1.03
C PHE A 109 -33.16 -1.60 -0.61
N ILE A 110 -32.88 -0.53 -1.33
CA ILE A 110 -31.75 0.37 -1.01
C ILE A 110 -31.98 1.00 0.37
N GLY A 111 -31.00 0.85 1.26
CA GLY A 111 -31.08 1.35 2.64
C GLY A 111 -31.77 0.41 3.64
N TYR A 112 -32.06 -0.83 3.24
CA TYR A 112 -32.68 -1.84 4.11
C TYR A 112 -31.91 -3.16 4.11
N LYS A 113 -31.95 -3.88 5.22
CA LYS A 113 -31.35 -5.22 5.34
C LYS A 113 -32.10 -6.22 4.47
N THR A 114 -31.41 -6.91 3.61
CA THR A 114 -31.96 -7.99 2.79
C THR A 114 -32.52 -9.09 3.67
N ARG A 115 -33.74 -9.57 3.34
CA ARG A 115 -34.42 -10.60 4.11
C ARG A 115 -34.74 -11.82 3.23
N GLU A 116 -34.42 -13.01 3.73
CA GLU A 116 -34.75 -14.28 3.09
C GLU A 116 -35.92 -14.95 3.81
N ILE A 117 -36.95 -15.39 3.07
CA ILE A 117 -38.18 -15.98 3.63
C ILE A 117 -38.52 -17.23 2.82
N SER A 118 -38.73 -18.37 3.50
CA SER A 118 -39.19 -19.59 2.84
C SER A 118 -40.68 -19.44 2.48
N VAL A 119 -41.02 -19.79 1.25
CA VAL A 119 -42.39 -19.72 0.76
C VAL A 119 -43.29 -20.76 1.48
N ALA A 120 -42.77 -21.97 1.75
CA ALA A 120 -43.50 -23.08 2.38
C ALA A 120 -44.93 -23.21 1.78
N ASP A 121 -45.95 -23.34 2.63
CA ASP A 121 -47.35 -23.45 2.21
C ASP A 121 -48.17 -22.15 2.32
N LEU A 122 -47.49 -21.03 2.43
CA LEU A 122 -48.12 -19.70 2.57
C LEU A 122 -48.50 -19.13 1.20
N GLY A 123 -49.73 -18.66 1.08
CA GLY A 123 -50.23 -17.94 -0.11
C GLY A 123 -50.05 -16.42 -0.02
N VAL A 124 -49.95 -15.88 1.20
CA VAL A 124 -49.71 -14.45 1.44
C VAL A 124 -48.50 -14.34 2.39
N ILE A 125 -47.50 -13.55 1.99
CA ILE A 125 -46.28 -13.32 2.76
C ILE A 125 -46.06 -11.81 2.89
N ASN A 126 -46.35 -11.25 4.06
CA ASN A 126 -46.06 -9.85 4.37
C ASN A 126 -44.64 -9.73 4.95
N VAL A 127 -43.85 -8.79 4.43
CA VAL A 127 -42.44 -8.64 4.78
C VAL A 127 -42.20 -7.27 5.39
N LYS A 128 -41.65 -7.25 6.61
CA LYS A 128 -41.16 -6.03 7.24
C LYS A 128 -39.66 -5.95 7.05
N LEU A 129 -39.19 -4.94 6.34
CA LEU A 129 -37.78 -4.68 6.18
C LEU A 129 -37.27 -3.73 7.27
N GLN A 130 -36.16 -4.06 7.87
CA GLN A 130 -35.46 -3.18 8.80
C GLN A 130 -34.53 -2.26 8.02
N SER A 131 -34.59 -0.97 8.29
CA SER A 131 -33.65 0.01 7.79
C SER A 131 -32.21 -0.43 8.11
N ASP A 132 -31.35 -0.41 7.13
CA ASP A 132 -29.92 -0.72 7.30
C ASP A 132 -29.20 0.54 7.79
N ASN A 133 -29.34 0.82 9.08
CA ASN A 133 -28.76 1.99 9.73
C ASN A 133 -27.24 1.92 9.86
N GLU A 134 -26.57 0.91 9.28
CA GLU A 134 -25.10 0.88 9.26
C GLU A 134 -24.47 2.07 8.52
N MET A 135 -25.23 2.78 7.66
CA MET A 135 -24.75 4.03 7.04
C MET A 135 -24.80 5.26 7.97
N LEU A 136 -25.48 5.19 9.13
CA LEU A 136 -25.65 6.35 10.01
C LEU A 136 -24.72 6.37 11.23
N ASP A 137 -24.01 5.30 11.49
CA ASP A 137 -23.08 5.18 12.64
C ASP A 137 -21.60 5.29 12.25
N GLU A 138 -21.28 6.00 11.14
CA GLU A 138 -19.88 6.32 10.88
C GLU A 138 -19.36 7.23 11.98
N VAL A 139 -18.57 6.62 12.87
CA VAL A 139 -17.94 7.29 13.99
C VAL A 139 -16.62 7.88 13.52
N VAL A 140 -16.41 9.17 13.71
CA VAL A 140 -15.13 9.84 13.44
C VAL A 140 -14.38 10.07 14.73
N VAL A 141 -13.07 9.83 14.68
CA VAL A 141 -12.18 10.18 15.78
C VAL A 141 -12.02 11.69 15.80
N VAL A 142 -12.41 12.31 16.90
CA VAL A 142 -12.22 13.72 17.20
C VAL A 142 -11.26 13.81 18.38
N GLY A 143 -10.45 14.86 18.42
CA GLY A 143 -9.30 15.01 19.29
C GLY A 143 -9.34 14.45 20.72
N ALA A 144 -10.49 14.29 21.37
CA ALA A 144 -10.60 13.73 22.73
C ALA A 144 -11.52 12.49 22.81
N GLY A 145 -11.89 11.88 21.67
CA GLY A 145 -12.77 10.72 21.65
C GLY A 145 -13.36 10.44 20.28
N THR A 146 -14.44 9.71 20.26
CA THR A 146 -15.17 9.38 19.04
C THR A 146 -16.55 10.05 19.07
N GLN A 147 -16.93 10.67 17.95
CA GLN A 147 -18.26 11.26 17.77
C GLN A 147 -18.91 10.70 16.51
N LYS A 148 -20.25 10.67 16.48
CA LYS A 148 -20.98 10.34 15.26
C LYS A 148 -20.67 11.42 14.21
N LYS A 149 -20.38 11.02 12.99
CA LYS A 149 -20.02 11.93 11.89
C LYS A 149 -21.06 13.04 11.68
N VAL A 150 -22.34 12.70 11.88
CA VAL A 150 -23.47 13.66 11.79
C VAL A 150 -23.39 14.75 12.88
N SER A 151 -22.80 14.46 14.02
CA SER A 151 -22.70 15.41 15.17
C SER A 151 -21.44 16.29 15.11
N VAL A 152 -20.57 16.09 14.14
CA VAL A 152 -19.31 16.83 14.03
C VAL A 152 -19.53 18.13 13.27
N THR A 153 -19.41 19.25 13.96
CA THR A 153 -19.55 20.61 13.39
C THR A 153 -18.28 21.09 12.68
N GLY A 154 -17.12 20.47 12.96
CA GLY A 154 -15.84 20.81 12.34
C GLY A 154 -15.62 20.12 10.98
N SER A 155 -14.80 20.73 10.11
CA SER A 155 -14.41 20.10 8.83
C SER A 155 -13.43 18.96 9.09
N ILE A 156 -13.97 17.75 9.29
CA ILE A 156 -13.20 16.51 9.45
C ILE A 156 -13.37 15.65 8.21
N THR A 157 -12.26 15.19 7.66
CA THR A 157 -12.26 14.18 6.59
C THR A 157 -11.76 12.88 7.19
N SER A 158 -12.55 11.82 7.09
CA SER A 158 -12.14 10.47 7.53
C SER A 158 -12.04 9.53 6.33
N VAL A 159 -11.03 8.66 6.35
CA VAL A 159 -10.81 7.62 5.34
C VAL A 159 -10.48 6.31 6.06
N LYS A 160 -11.12 5.22 5.64
CA LYS A 160 -10.85 3.88 6.19
C LYS A 160 -9.47 3.39 5.75
N GLY A 161 -8.74 2.74 6.65
CA GLY A 161 -7.41 2.17 6.37
C GLY A 161 -7.42 1.19 5.20
N SER A 162 -8.50 0.42 5.03
CA SER A 162 -8.64 -0.54 3.93
C SER A 162 -8.57 0.09 2.53
N SER A 163 -8.97 1.35 2.36
CA SER A 163 -8.88 2.07 1.08
C SER A 163 -7.45 2.53 0.75
N LEU A 164 -6.55 2.46 1.72
CA LEU A 164 -5.15 2.89 1.60
C LEU A 164 -4.19 1.73 1.30
N VAL A 165 -4.66 0.50 1.34
CA VAL A 165 -3.86 -0.67 0.97
C VAL A 165 -3.49 -0.56 -0.51
N THR A 166 -2.20 -0.44 -0.77
CA THR A 166 -1.61 -0.33 -2.11
C THR A 166 -0.33 -1.16 -2.14
N PRO A 167 0.11 -1.65 -3.30
CA PRO A 167 1.31 -2.48 -3.41
C PRO A 167 2.61 -1.67 -3.23
N THR A 168 2.60 -0.61 -2.42
CA THR A 168 3.77 0.18 -2.06
C THR A 168 4.12 -0.02 -0.60
N SER A 169 5.41 -0.08 -0.30
CA SER A 169 5.92 -0.11 1.08
C SER A 169 5.77 1.22 1.81
N SER A 170 5.47 2.30 1.07
CA SER A 170 5.37 3.66 1.59
C SER A 170 3.92 4.05 1.83
N LEU A 171 3.48 4.01 3.09
CA LEU A 171 2.12 4.45 3.46
C LEU A 171 1.89 5.92 3.12
N THR A 172 2.90 6.76 3.30
CA THR A 172 2.79 8.20 3.03
C THR A 172 2.52 8.48 1.55
N ASN A 173 3.10 7.70 0.65
CA ASN A 173 2.83 7.80 -0.79
C ASN A 173 1.41 7.30 -1.15
N ALA A 174 0.91 6.30 -0.41
CA ALA A 174 -0.45 5.80 -0.61
C ALA A 174 -1.55 6.80 -0.20
N LEU A 175 -1.24 7.79 0.64
CA LEU A 175 -2.16 8.85 1.05
C LEU A 175 -2.35 9.93 -0.01
N ALA A 176 -1.43 10.07 -0.97
CA ALA A 176 -1.49 11.07 -2.01
C ALA A 176 -2.78 10.94 -2.83
N GLY A 177 -3.54 12.04 -2.96
CA GLY A 177 -4.79 12.10 -3.72
C GLY A 177 -6.01 11.41 -3.06
N LYS A 178 -5.82 10.70 -1.93
CA LYS A 178 -6.93 9.98 -1.25
C LYS A 178 -7.54 10.77 -0.09
N LEU A 179 -6.86 11.78 0.41
CA LEU A 179 -7.31 12.62 1.53
C LEU A 179 -7.71 14.01 1.04
N ALA A 180 -9.01 14.33 1.07
CA ALA A 180 -9.49 15.64 0.64
C ALA A 180 -8.92 16.77 1.51
N GLY A 181 -8.28 17.78 0.88
CA GLY A 181 -7.64 18.91 1.52
C GLY A 181 -6.25 18.64 2.10
N VAL A 182 -5.65 17.48 1.78
CA VAL A 182 -4.25 17.17 2.05
C VAL A 182 -3.48 17.19 0.74
N ILE A 183 -2.40 17.94 0.72
CA ILE A 183 -1.42 17.98 -0.38
C ILE A 183 -0.26 17.11 0.05
N ALA A 184 0.00 16.04 -0.70
CA ALA A 184 1.17 15.19 -0.51
C ALA A 184 2.21 15.52 -1.59
N LYS A 185 3.43 15.84 -1.17
CA LYS A 185 4.56 16.10 -2.06
C LYS A 185 5.58 14.97 -1.91
N THR A 186 5.76 14.20 -2.96
CA THR A 186 6.81 13.19 -3.04
C THR A 186 8.02 13.81 -3.73
N SER A 187 9.10 14.03 -2.99
CA SER A 187 10.34 14.63 -3.52
C SER A 187 11.22 13.60 -4.22
N SER A 188 11.07 12.32 -3.88
CA SER A 188 11.85 11.22 -4.43
C SER A 188 11.00 9.94 -4.42
N GLY A 189 11.15 9.13 -5.47
CA GLY A 189 10.60 7.76 -5.53
C GLY A 189 11.51 6.71 -4.89
N ALA A 190 12.61 7.12 -4.24
CA ALA A 190 13.55 6.18 -3.63
C ALA A 190 12.89 5.42 -2.46
N PRO A 191 13.13 4.11 -2.33
CA PRO A 191 12.61 3.31 -1.23
C PRO A 191 12.97 3.89 0.14
N GLY A 192 11.98 3.92 1.07
CA GLY A 192 12.16 4.45 2.41
C GLY A 192 12.00 5.96 2.56
N GLN A 193 11.81 6.70 1.46
CA GLN A 193 11.53 8.14 1.52
C GLN A 193 10.06 8.40 1.80
N ALA A 194 9.79 9.23 2.83
CA ALA A 194 8.44 9.64 3.18
C ALA A 194 8.00 10.85 2.34
N ALA A 195 6.70 10.92 2.00
CA ALA A 195 6.12 12.12 1.43
C ALA A 195 5.94 13.20 2.49
N GLU A 196 6.05 14.45 2.08
CA GLU A 196 5.70 15.61 2.90
C GLU A 196 4.21 15.91 2.75
N PHE A 197 3.54 16.24 3.86
CA PHE A 197 2.12 16.56 3.87
C PHE A 197 1.86 18.00 4.29
N TYR A 198 0.88 18.59 3.63
CA TYR A 198 0.38 19.93 3.97
C TYR A 198 -1.14 19.89 3.99
N ILE A 199 -1.76 20.41 5.02
CA ILE A 199 -3.21 20.54 5.12
C ILE A 199 -3.60 21.96 4.69
N ARG A 200 -4.44 22.08 3.65
CA ARG A 200 -4.85 23.35 3.04
C ARG A 200 -3.69 24.22 2.48
N GLY A 201 -2.53 23.62 2.27
CA GLY A 201 -1.34 24.31 1.73
C GLY A 201 -0.33 24.70 2.80
N ILE A 202 0.70 25.45 2.36
CA ILE A 202 1.77 25.95 3.24
C ILE A 202 1.32 27.29 3.80
N GLY A 203 0.94 27.31 5.09
CA GLY A 203 0.41 28.50 5.77
C GLY A 203 1.42 29.30 6.61
N THR A 204 2.70 28.90 6.64
CA THR A 204 3.71 29.54 7.51
C THR A 204 4.93 30.01 6.73
N PHE A 205 5.43 31.19 7.08
CA PHE A 205 6.73 31.72 6.65
C PHE A 205 7.80 31.35 7.68
N GLY A 206 8.73 30.45 7.31
CA GLY A 206 9.90 30.14 8.16
C GLY A 206 9.65 29.23 9.36
N GLY A 207 8.42 28.72 9.56
CA GLY A 207 8.07 27.76 10.62
C GLY A 207 7.84 26.34 10.11
N ARG A 208 7.50 25.40 11.01
CA ARG A 208 7.08 24.05 10.67
C ARG A 208 5.76 24.13 9.88
N ALA A 209 5.77 23.71 8.61
CA ALA A 209 4.59 23.72 7.74
C ALA A 209 3.82 22.38 7.74
N THR A 210 4.43 21.31 8.26
CA THR A 210 3.83 19.97 8.29
C THR A 210 2.80 19.84 9.42
N PRO A 211 1.73 19.08 9.22
CA PRO A 211 0.71 18.85 10.25
C PRO A 211 1.28 18.04 11.43
N LEU A 212 0.59 18.10 12.56
CA LEU A 212 0.81 17.20 13.68
C LEU A 212 0.25 15.82 13.34
N ILE A 213 1.05 14.77 13.51
CA ILE A 213 0.64 13.39 13.23
C ILE A 213 0.53 12.64 14.56
N MET A 214 -0.66 12.10 14.83
CA MET A 214 -0.95 11.34 16.05
C MET A 214 -1.35 9.91 15.70
N LEU A 215 -0.64 8.94 16.25
CA LEU A 215 -0.95 7.50 16.18
C LEU A 215 -1.45 7.05 17.54
N ASP A 216 -2.72 6.65 17.64
CA ASP A 216 -3.33 6.19 18.89
C ASP A 216 -3.01 7.11 20.08
N ASP A 217 -3.21 8.42 19.90
CA ASP A 217 -2.95 9.51 20.85
C ASP A 217 -1.45 9.81 21.12
N VAL A 218 -0.51 9.14 20.44
CA VAL A 218 0.94 9.42 20.54
C VAL A 218 1.43 10.18 19.31
N GLU A 219 2.20 11.24 19.48
CA GLU A 219 2.82 11.96 18.36
C GLU A 219 3.91 11.13 17.70
N ILE A 220 3.87 11.04 16.38
CA ILE A 220 4.87 10.34 15.57
C ILE A 220 5.40 11.24 14.44
N SER A 221 6.56 10.88 13.89
CA SER A 221 7.11 11.54 12.70
C SER A 221 6.48 11.01 11.39
N ALA A 222 6.62 11.78 10.30
CA ALA A 222 6.22 11.30 8.97
C ALA A 222 7.03 10.06 8.53
N ALA A 223 8.28 9.92 8.99
CA ALA A 223 9.12 8.75 8.73
C ALA A 223 8.60 7.51 9.47
N ASP A 224 8.13 7.66 10.72
CA ASP A 224 7.50 6.57 11.47
C ASP A 224 6.18 6.17 10.82
N LEU A 225 5.36 7.16 10.43
CA LEU A 225 4.12 6.91 9.70
C LEU A 225 4.37 6.12 8.41
N ASN A 226 5.42 6.47 7.67
CA ASN A 226 5.76 5.80 6.42
C ASN A 226 6.01 4.29 6.57
N SER A 227 6.42 3.86 7.75
CA SER A 227 6.75 2.47 8.06
C SER A 227 5.58 1.68 8.65
N ILE A 228 4.43 2.33 8.93
CA ILE A 228 3.25 1.66 9.48
C ILE A 228 2.52 0.92 8.35
N PRO A 229 2.18 -0.36 8.52
CA PRO A 229 1.38 -1.10 7.56
C PRO A 229 -0.03 -0.53 7.42
N ALA A 230 -0.48 -0.28 6.18
CA ALA A 230 -1.84 0.18 5.92
C ALA A 230 -2.90 -0.78 6.48
N GLU A 231 -2.58 -2.07 6.50
CA GLU A 231 -3.43 -3.13 7.03
C GLU A 231 -3.68 -3.03 8.53
N THR A 232 -2.78 -2.39 9.28
CA THR A 232 -2.93 -2.20 10.75
C THR A 232 -3.80 -1.01 11.10
N ILE A 233 -4.13 -0.18 10.12
CA ILE A 233 -4.87 1.07 10.33
C ILE A 233 -6.37 0.83 10.15
N GLU A 234 -7.15 1.30 11.10
CA GLU A 234 -8.61 1.35 11.04
C GLU A 234 -9.08 2.58 10.26
N SER A 235 -8.58 3.76 10.65
CA SER A 235 -8.99 5.02 10.04
C SER A 235 -7.95 6.13 10.14
N PHE A 236 -8.01 7.03 9.16
CA PHE A 236 -7.36 8.35 9.17
C PHE A 236 -8.42 9.43 9.32
N SER A 237 -8.23 10.35 10.25
CA SER A 237 -9.08 11.53 10.41
C SER A 237 -8.23 12.79 10.35
N ILE A 238 -8.60 13.72 9.47
CA ILE A 238 -7.89 14.98 9.28
C ILE A 238 -8.69 16.12 9.90
N LEU A 239 -8.14 16.73 10.92
CA LEU A 239 -8.69 17.94 11.56
C LEU A 239 -8.11 19.16 10.86
N LYS A 240 -8.97 19.91 10.17
CA LYS A 240 -8.56 21.04 9.31
C LYS A 240 -8.86 22.39 9.93
N ASP A 241 -9.89 22.47 10.78
CA ASP A 241 -10.38 23.74 11.35
C ASP A 241 -9.80 23.98 12.73
N ALA A 242 -9.62 25.26 13.08
CA ALA A 242 -9.10 25.67 14.37
C ALA A 242 -9.93 25.17 15.55
N SER A 243 -11.26 25.09 15.42
CA SER A 243 -12.16 24.53 16.44
C SER A 243 -11.87 23.05 16.72
N ALA A 244 -11.60 22.25 15.66
CA ALA A 244 -11.27 20.83 15.80
C ALA A 244 -9.83 20.62 16.33
N THR A 245 -8.89 21.51 16.04
CA THR A 245 -7.48 21.41 16.45
C THR A 245 -7.15 22.12 17.75
N ALA A 246 -8.09 22.86 18.34
CA ALA A 246 -7.89 23.69 19.54
C ALA A 246 -7.28 22.93 20.73
N ILE A 247 -7.64 21.66 20.92
CA ILE A 247 -7.11 20.84 22.01
C ILE A 247 -5.60 20.54 21.88
N TYR A 248 -5.04 20.68 20.67
CA TYR A 248 -3.60 20.51 20.41
C TYR A 248 -2.82 21.82 20.50
N GLY A 249 -3.50 22.96 20.80
CA GLY A 249 -2.91 24.26 20.93
C GLY A 249 -2.12 24.70 19.69
N ALA A 250 -0.99 25.38 19.88
CA ALA A 250 -0.14 25.88 18.80
C ALA A 250 0.40 24.76 17.89
N ARG A 251 0.55 23.54 18.39
CA ARG A 251 1.03 22.38 17.62
C ARG A 251 0.03 21.95 16.54
N GLY A 252 -1.27 22.21 16.75
CA GLY A 252 -2.34 21.94 15.80
C GLY A 252 -2.56 23.01 14.73
N ALA A 253 -1.77 24.10 14.71
CA ALA A 253 -1.98 25.25 13.83
C ALA A 253 -1.97 24.88 12.34
N ASN A 254 -1.16 23.91 11.92
CA ASN A 254 -1.09 23.42 10.54
C ASN A 254 -2.02 22.22 10.27
N GLY A 255 -2.99 21.99 11.16
CA GLY A 255 -3.88 20.83 11.11
C GLY A 255 -3.30 19.61 11.85
N VAL A 256 -4.17 18.64 12.11
CA VAL A 256 -3.83 17.41 12.82
C VAL A 256 -4.29 16.21 12.01
N MET A 257 -3.42 15.23 11.86
CA MET A 257 -3.72 13.93 11.29
C MET A 257 -3.83 12.90 12.42
N LEU A 258 -5.03 12.40 12.66
CA LEU A 258 -5.30 11.36 13.65
C LEU A 258 -5.35 10.01 12.96
N ILE A 259 -4.56 9.08 13.44
CA ILE A 259 -4.45 7.72 12.91
C ILE A 259 -4.85 6.77 14.02
N THR A 260 -5.86 5.96 13.75
CA THR A 260 -6.33 4.94 14.69
C THR A 260 -5.96 3.57 14.13
N THR A 261 -5.32 2.75 14.94
CA THR A 261 -4.99 1.37 14.58
C THR A 261 -6.17 0.43 14.89
N LYS A 262 -6.23 -0.69 14.16
CA LYS A 262 -7.27 -1.72 14.34
C LYS A 262 -7.26 -2.26 15.75
N SER A 263 -8.45 -2.57 16.25
CA SER A 263 -8.66 -3.29 17.50
C SER A 263 -9.55 -4.52 17.25
N GLY A 264 -9.49 -5.49 18.12
CA GLY A 264 -10.42 -6.61 18.10
C GLY A 264 -11.85 -6.16 18.47
N ARG A 265 -12.84 -6.94 18.09
CA ARG A 265 -14.26 -6.72 18.40
C ARG A 265 -14.74 -7.70 19.46
N GLU A 266 -15.67 -7.26 20.28
CA GLU A 266 -16.25 -8.12 21.31
C GLU A 266 -17.01 -9.29 20.68
N ASN A 267 -16.86 -10.48 21.27
CA ASN A 267 -17.52 -11.72 20.84
C ASN A 267 -17.20 -12.12 19.38
N GLU A 268 -16.11 -11.62 18.81
CA GLU A 268 -15.64 -11.98 17.48
C GLU A 268 -14.73 -13.20 17.56
N ARG A 269 -14.95 -14.18 16.67
CA ARG A 269 -14.05 -15.33 16.53
C ARG A 269 -12.67 -14.87 16.07
N THR A 270 -11.65 -15.53 16.55
CA THR A 270 -10.27 -15.27 16.12
C THR A 270 -10.14 -15.42 14.61
N GLN A 271 -9.69 -14.35 13.96
CA GLN A 271 -9.39 -14.30 12.54
C GLN A 271 -7.88 -14.15 12.37
N ILE A 272 -7.31 -14.94 11.48
CA ILE A 272 -5.89 -14.89 11.12
C ILE A 272 -5.81 -14.56 9.64
N ASN A 273 -5.11 -13.48 9.31
CA ASN A 273 -4.85 -13.10 7.93
C ASN A 273 -3.36 -13.12 7.66
N VAL A 274 -2.98 -13.73 6.55
CA VAL A 274 -1.60 -13.77 6.06
C VAL A 274 -1.57 -13.16 4.67
N THR A 275 -0.71 -12.15 4.50
CA THR A 275 -0.52 -11.47 3.22
C THR A 275 0.95 -11.55 2.85
N VAL A 276 1.24 -12.02 1.64
CA VAL A 276 2.59 -11.99 1.07
C VAL A 276 2.49 -11.32 -0.29
N GLU A 277 3.30 -10.30 -0.48
CA GLU A 277 3.33 -9.52 -1.71
C GLU A 277 4.74 -9.39 -2.25
N ASN A 278 4.84 -9.41 -3.57
CA ASN A 278 6.06 -9.17 -4.30
C ASN A 278 5.78 -8.14 -5.39
N ALA A 279 6.39 -6.98 -5.31
CA ALA A 279 6.20 -5.88 -6.25
C ALA A 279 7.46 -5.70 -7.09
N PHE A 280 7.27 -5.47 -8.40
CA PHE A 280 8.33 -5.12 -9.33
C PHE A 280 8.24 -3.63 -9.62
N ASN A 281 9.28 -2.91 -9.24
CA ASN A 281 9.39 -1.47 -9.43
C ASN A 281 10.20 -1.19 -10.70
N VAL A 282 9.57 -0.54 -11.67
CA VAL A 282 10.21 -0.15 -12.93
C VAL A 282 10.15 1.37 -13.12
N MET A 283 11.11 1.94 -13.81
CA MET A 283 11.01 3.33 -14.22
C MET A 283 9.92 3.47 -15.28
N THR A 284 8.94 4.34 -15.05
CA THR A 284 7.81 4.54 -15.97
C THR A 284 8.19 5.38 -17.18
N ASN A 285 9.15 6.30 -17.01
CA ASN A 285 9.67 7.12 -18.08
C ASN A 285 11.10 7.54 -17.74
N PHE A 286 11.97 7.45 -18.71
CA PHE A 286 13.32 8.00 -18.66
C PHE A 286 13.60 8.69 -20.01
N PRO A 287 14.20 9.89 -20.03
CA PRO A 287 14.51 10.56 -21.29
C PRO A 287 15.46 9.72 -22.14
N ASP A 288 15.15 9.57 -23.41
CA ASP A 288 16.06 8.98 -24.38
C ASP A 288 17.15 10.00 -24.74
N PHE A 289 18.40 9.57 -24.61
CA PHE A 289 19.55 10.38 -24.98
C PHE A 289 20.18 9.86 -26.26
N VAL A 290 20.64 10.80 -27.08
CA VAL A 290 21.37 10.49 -28.28
C VAL A 290 22.72 9.85 -27.95
N ASP A 291 23.22 9.02 -28.84
CA ASP A 291 24.56 8.45 -28.75
C ASP A 291 25.64 9.52 -28.95
N GLY A 292 26.92 9.13 -28.71
CA GLY A 292 28.05 10.04 -28.80
C GLY A 292 28.26 10.62 -30.20
N ALA A 293 28.07 9.84 -31.27
CA ALA A 293 28.24 10.28 -32.64
C ALA A 293 27.19 11.32 -33.03
N THR A 294 25.93 11.04 -32.72
CA THR A 294 24.80 11.96 -32.94
C THR A 294 25.00 13.25 -32.14
N TRP A 295 25.41 13.13 -30.85
CA TRP A 295 25.71 14.30 -30.02
C TRP A 295 26.77 15.21 -30.60
N MET A 296 27.88 14.64 -31.08
CA MET A 296 28.96 15.41 -31.73
C MET A 296 28.51 16.08 -33.02
N THR A 297 27.72 15.38 -33.84
CA THR A 297 27.12 15.92 -35.07
C THR A 297 26.28 17.14 -34.79
N MET A 298 25.32 17.01 -33.84
CA MET A 298 24.44 18.11 -33.43
C MET A 298 25.20 19.28 -32.81
N TYR A 299 26.25 18.99 -32.03
CA TYR A 299 27.09 20.02 -31.45
C TYR A 299 27.83 20.84 -32.55
N ASN A 300 28.43 20.17 -33.55
CA ASN A 300 29.10 20.81 -34.68
C ASN A 300 28.10 21.66 -35.48
N GLU A 301 26.91 21.13 -35.76
CA GLU A 301 25.84 21.86 -36.45
C GLU A 301 25.46 23.13 -35.69
N ALA A 302 25.25 23.03 -34.38
CA ALA A 302 24.93 24.18 -33.55
C ALA A 302 26.05 25.22 -33.51
N GLN A 303 27.34 24.81 -33.57
CA GLN A 303 28.46 25.76 -33.66
C GLN A 303 28.51 26.50 -34.98
N VAL A 304 28.42 25.77 -36.10
CA VAL A 304 28.52 26.35 -37.46
C VAL A 304 27.35 27.27 -37.75
N THR A 305 26.13 26.90 -37.29
CA THR A 305 24.93 27.73 -37.49
C THR A 305 24.98 29.03 -36.72
N ARG A 306 25.52 29.00 -35.50
CA ARG A 306 25.64 30.22 -34.66
C ARG A 306 26.82 31.12 -35.07
N THR A 307 27.88 30.51 -35.55
CA THR A 307 29.11 31.23 -35.94
C THR A 307 29.56 30.72 -37.30
N PRO A 308 29.04 31.29 -38.42
CA PRO A 308 29.43 30.87 -39.75
C PRO A 308 30.95 31.01 -39.95
N GLY A 309 31.58 29.98 -40.55
CA GLY A 309 33.00 29.94 -40.80
C GLY A 309 33.86 29.39 -39.65
N ILE A 310 33.29 29.04 -38.53
CA ILE A 310 34.02 28.34 -37.45
C ILE A 310 34.40 26.92 -37.89
N THR A 311 35.57 26.45 -37.55
CA THR A 311 35.94 25.03 -37.71
C THR A 311 35.15 24.17 -36.70
N PRO A 312 34.47 23.14 -37.18
CA PRO A 312 33.78 22.22 -36.28
C PRO A 312 34.71 21.61 -35.23
N LYS A 313 34.24 21.50 -34.01
CA LYS A 313 35.05 21.00 -32.89
C LYS A 313 35.41 19.51 -33.04
N TYR A 314 34.49 18.72 -33.57
CA TYR A 314 34.67 17.28 -33.73
C TYR A 314 34.87 16.95 -35.20
N THR A 315 35.95 16.20 -35.53
CA THR A 315 36.23 15.76 -36.90
C THR A 315 35.31 14.64 -37.35
N GLN A 316 35.13 14.47 -38.66
CA GLN A 316 34.35 13.35 -39.20
C GLN A 316 34.93 11.99 -38.79
N GLU A 317 36.25 11.88 -38.70
CA GLU A 317 36.94 10.69 -38.23
C GLU A 317 36.58 10.37 -36.78
N GLN A 318 36.54 11.35 -35.89
CA GLN A 318 36.10 11.16 -34.50
C GLN A 318 34.65 10.70 -34.39
N ILE A 319 33.75 11.33 -35.16
CA ILE A 319 32.34 10.98 -35.21
C ILE A 319 32.16 9.54 -35.67
N GLU A 320 32.87 9.14 -36.77
CA GLU A 320 32.73 7.81 -37.33
C GLU A 320 33.34 6.72 -36.41
N ASN A 321 34.54 6.98 -35.86
CA ASN A 321 35.15 6.06 -34.90
C ASN A 321 34.27 5.87 -33.63
N THR A 322 33.58 6.92 -33.16
CA THR A 322 32.62 6.84 -32.06
C THR A 322 31.39 6.03 -32.47
N ARG A 323 30.89 6.22 -33.70
CA ARG A 323 29.73 5.45 -34.21
C ARG A 323 30.04 3.97 -34.35
N LEU A 324 31.22 3.64 -34.85
CA LEU A 324 31.69 2.27 -35.03
C LEU A 324 32.17 1.62 -33.73
N GLY A 325 32.43 2.43 -32.66
CA GLY A 325 32.95 1.93 -31.41
C GLY A 325 34.35 1.30 -31.51
N THR A 326 35.20 1.80 -32.44
CA THR A 326 36.53 1.24 -32.76
C THR A 326 37.44 1.16 -31.53
N ASN A 327 37.36 2.15 -30.65
CA ASN A 327 38.08 2.15 -29.39
C ASN A 327 37.24 2.91 -28.34
N PRO A 328 36.52 2.20 -27.45
CA PRO A 328 35.60 2.82 -26.48
C PRO A 328 36.32 3.66 -25.42
N TYR A 329 37.65 3.56 -25.31
CA TYR A 329 38.41 4.37 -24.37
C TYR A 329 38.87 5.71 -25.01
N MET A 330 39.14 5.73 -26.31
CA MET A 330 39.48 6.94 -27.06
C MET A 330 38.24 7.65 -27.61
N TYR A 331 37.25 6.90 -28.03
CA TYR A 331 36.01 7.38 -28.65
C TYR A 331 34.78 6.90 -27.85
N PRO A 332 34.64 7.33 -26.59
CA PRO A 332 33.57 6.87 -25.74
C PRO A 332 32.18 7.30 -26.25
N SER A 333 31.19 6.42 -26.10
CA SER A 333 29.77 6.71 -26.31
C SER A 333 28.99 6.03 -25.20
N VAL A 334 28.90 6.70 -24.04
CA VAL A 334 28.37 6.12 -22.81
C VAL A 334 26.91 6.51 -22.62
N LYS A 335 26.01 5.52 -22.52
CA LYS A 335 24.64 5.71 -22.07
C LYS A 335 24.62 5.67 -20.55
N TRP A 336 24.74 6.82 -19.91
CA TRP A 336 24.89 6.92 -18.46
C TRP A 336 23.71 6.34 -17.67
N ASN A 337 22.48 6.46 -18.18
CA ASN A 337 21.30 5.84 -17.57
C ASN A 337 21.44 4.30 -17.45
N ASP A 338 21.91 3.63 -18.50
CA ASP A 338 22.05 2.16 -18.53
C ASP A 338 23.20 1.69 -17.63
N VAL A 339 24.22 2.57 -17.45
CA VAL A 339 25.33 2.30 -16.53
C VAL A 339 24.90 2.43 -15.07
N ILE A 340 24.10 3.44 -14.75
CA ILE A 340 23.77 3.83 -13.37
C ILE A 340 22.55 3.10 -12.85
N PHE A 341 21.54 2.84 -13.69
CA PHE A 341 20.26 2.31 -13.26
C PHE A 341 19.98 0.92 -13.84
N LYS A 342 19.30 0.10 -13.05
CA LYS A 342 18.69 -1.16 -13.47
C LYS A 342 17.31 -0.88 -14.03
N ASN A 343 16.85 -1.75 -14.91
CA ASN A 343 15.49 -1.65 -15.43
C ASN A 343 14.41 -2.00 -14.38
N MET A 344 14.78 -2.77 -13.34
CA MET A 344 13.83 -3.27 -12.36
C MET A 344 14.47 -3.42 -10.98
N ALA A 345 13.70 -3.11 -9.95
CA ALA A 345 13.95 -3.44 -8.54
C ALA A 345 12.78 -4.22 -7.96
N MET A 346 12.98 -4.85 -6.82
CA MET A 346 11.96 -5.66 -6.15
C MET A 346 11.68 -5.11 -4.76
N SER A 347 10.39 -5.11 -4.39
CA SER A 347 9.92 -4.89 -3.03
C SER A 347 9.13 -6.10 -2.57
N GLN A 348 9.42 -6.61 -1.41
CA GLN A 348 8.80 -7.78 -0.82
C GLN A 348 8.16 -7.41 0.51
N ARG A 349 6.94 -7.89 0.74
CA ARG A 349 6.20 -7.65 1.97
C ARG A 349 5.55 -8.93 2.45
N ALA A 350 5.68 -9.21 3.74
CA ALA A 350 4.97 -10.29 4.43
C ALA A 350 4.31 -9.71 5.68
N ASN A 351 3.00 -9.92 5.83
CA ASN A 351 2.22 -9.51 6.98
C ASN A 351 1.41 -10.68 7.51
N ILE A 352 1.41 -10.83 8.83
CA ILE A 352 0.53 -11.76 9.55
C ILE A 352 -0.19 -10.93 10.61
N ASN A 353 -1.52 -10.96 10.58
CA ASN A 353 -2.31 -10.34 11.62
C ASN A 353 -3.35 -11.29 12.20
N VAL A 354 -3.62 -11.10 13.48
CA VAL A 354 -4.58 -11.89 14.27
C VAL A 354 -5.47 -10.92 15.00
N GLN A 355 -6.77 -11.05 14.87
CA GLN A 355 -7.75 -10.27 15.60
C GLN A 355 -8.84 -11.15 16.16
N GLY A 356 -9.44 -10.71 17.28
CA GLY A 356 -10.53 -11.42 17.89
C GLY A 356 -10.92 -10.81 19.22
N GLY A 357 -11.88 -11.42 19.89
CA GLY A 357 -12.27 -10.99 21.21
C GLY A 357 -13.39 -11.81 21.82
N GLY A 358 -13.38 -11.87 23.14
CA GLY A 358 -14.49 -12.36 23.96
C GLY A 358 -15.26 -11.21 24.60
N SER A 359 -16.05 -11.52 25.62
CA SER A 359 -16.85 -10.53 26.36
C SER A 359 -16.00 -9.57 27.22
N ARG A 360 -14.80 -9.98 27.64
CA ARG A 360 -13.93 -9.19 28.53
C ARG A 360 -12.67 -8.66 27.87
N ALA A 361 -12.15 -9.35 26.86
CA ALA A 361 -10.90 -8.98 26.20
C ALA A 361 -11.07 -8.95 24.70
N THR A 362 -10.54 -7.90 24.06
CA THR A 362 -10.41 -7.83 22.61
C THR A 362 -8.94 -7.59 22.26
N TYR A 363 -8.49 -8.13 21.15
CA TYR A 363 -7.09 -8.04 20.75
C TYR A 363 -6.95 -7.93 19.24
N TYR A 364 -5.90 -7.19 18.85
CA TYR A 364 -5.37 -7.14 17.50
C TYR A 364 -3.84 -7.19 17.59
N MET A 365 -3.24 -8.12 16.87
CA MET A 365 -1.79 -8.27 16.77
C MET A 365 -1.41 -8.35 15.31
N SER A 366 -0.31 -7.70 14.93
CA SER A 366 0.23 -7.77 13.57
C SER A 366 1.75 -7.77 13.60
N ILE A 367 2.34 -8.58 12.73
CA ILE A 367 3.79 -8.61 12.47
C ILE A 367 3.95 -8.43 10.97
N GLN A 368 4.79 -7.47 10.56
CA GLN A 368 5.12 -7.24 9.17
C GLN A 368 6.63 -7.15 8.98
N ALA A 369 7.09 -7.71 7.88
CA ALA A 369 8.44 -7.55 7.38
C ALA A 369 8.39 -7.03 5.94
N ASN A 370 9.16 -5.96 5.66
CA ASN A 370 9.34 -5.41 4.31
C ASN A 370 10.81 -5.43 3.94
N HIS A 371 11.06 -5.69 2.67
CA HIS A 371 12.36 -5.57 2.04
C HIS A 371 12.23 -4.78 0.75
N ASP A 372 12.94 -3.67 0.64
CA ASP A 372 12.96 -2.83 -0.56
C ASP A 372 14.37 -2.75 -1.13
N SER A 373 14.53 -3.07 -2.40
CA SER A 373 15.77 -2.89 -3.15
C SER A 373 15.71 -1.66 -4.07
N GLY A 374 16.86 -1.04 -4.31
CA GLY A 374 16.96 0.14 -5.19
C GLY A 374 17.28 -0.21 -6.62
N LEU A 375 17.08 0.79 -7.50
CA LEU A 375 17.33 0.70 -8.94
C LEU A 375 18.78 0.97 -9.34
N LEU A 376 19.70 1.23 -8.40
CA LEU A 376 21.10 1.47 -8.74
C LEU A 376 21.76 0.19 -9.27
N ASN A 377 22.49 0.32 -10.38
CA ASN A 377 23.23 -0.78 -11.02
C ASN A 377 24.61 -0.96 -10.36
N THR A 378 24.62 -1.13 -9.04
CA THR A 378 25.84 -1.33 -8.29
C THR A 378 26.35 -2.75 -8.45
N ARG A 379 27.66 -2.89 -8.63
CA ARG A 379 28.36 -4.19 -8.55
C ARG A 379 29.08 -4.25 -7.19
N LYS A 380 29.22 -5.43 -6.63
CA LYS A 380 30.04 -5.61 -5.42
C LYS A 380 31.52 -5.52 -5.79
N VAL A 381 32.00 -4.30 -5.90
CA VAL A 381 33.39 -4.01 -6.23
C VAL A 381 34.24 -3.83 -4.98
N TYR A 382 33.65 -3.27 -3.93
CA TYR A 382 34.25 -3.05 -2.63
C TYR A 382 33.70 -4.02 -1.60
N SER A 383 34.22 -3.97 -0.38
CA SER A 383 33.74 -4.78 0.76
C SER A 383 32.30 -4.45 1.19
N TYR A 384 31.74 -3.34 0.70
CA TYR A 384 30.38 -2.89 0.99
C TYR A 384 29.48 -2.91 -0.26
N ASN A 385 28.20 -2.95 -0.04
CA ASN A 385 27.18 -2.76 -1.07
C ASN A 385 26.51 -1.40 -0.85
N ASN A 386 26.57 -0.53 -1.84
CA ASN A 386 26.00 0.82 -1.80
C ASN A 386 24.66 0.94 -2.54
N ASN A 387 24.05 -0.17 -2.98
CA ASN A 387 22.67 -0.14 -3.43
C ASN A 387 21.73 0.06 -2.24
N ILE A 388 20.58 0.65 -2.51
CA ILE A 388 19.51 0.73 -1.52
C ILE A 388 19.05 -0.69 -1.20
N ASN A 389 19.07 -1.01 0.09
CA ASN A 389 18.66 -2.30 0.65
C ASN A 389 18.05 -2.05 2.03
N ASN A 390 16.76 -1.81 2.04
CA ASN A 390 16.03 -1.42 3.23
C ASN A 390 15.23 -2.58 3.76
N TRP A 391 15.41 -2.88 5.05
CA TRP A 391 14.60 -3.82 5.80
C TRP A 391 13.84 -3.09 6.88
N SER A 392 12.54 -3.31 6.95
CA SER A 392 11.72 -2.80 8.03
C SER A 392 10.86 -3.90 8.63
N TYR A 393 10.77 -3.90 9.95
CA TYR A 393 9.93 -4.80 10.72
C TYR A 393 9.00 -3.95 11.56
N ASN A 394 7.72 -4.28 11.53
CA ASN A 394 6.71 -3.61 12.33
C ASN A 394 5.95 -4.64 13.16
N PHE A 395 5.80 -4.35 14.43
CA PHE A 395 5.01 -5.12 15.36
C PHE A 395 3.95 -4.22 15.97
N GLN A 396 2.68 -4.61 15.84
CA GLN A 396 1.52 -3.92 16.45
C GLN A 396 0.83 -4.87 17.40
N ASN A 397 0.53 -4.38 18.59
CA ASN A 397 -0.23 -5.12 19.60
C ASN A 397 -1.21 -4.19 20.30
N ASN A 398 -2.50 -4.43 20.14
CA ASN A 398 -3.59 -3.68 20.75
C ASN A 398 -4.44 -4.63 21.56
N ILE A 399 -4.50 -4.42 22.85
CA ILE A 399 -5.30 -5.23 23.78
C ILE A 399 -6.17 -4.30 24.61
N LYS A 400 -7.47 -4.56 24.56
CA LYS A 400 -8.44 -3.87 25.40
C LYS A 400 -9.06 -4.89 26.35
N TYR A 401 -8.99 -4.62 27.64
CA TYR A 401 -9.47 -5.49 28.68
C TYR A 401 -10.46 -4.79 29.62
N LYS A 402 -11.66 -5.37 29.78
CA LYS A 402 -12.65 -4.91 30.75
C LYS A 402 -12.31 -5.51 32.11
N LEU A 403 -11.65 -4.73 32.95
CA LEU A 403 -11.26 -5.13 34.30
C LEU A 403 -12.51 -5.35 35.18
N THR A 404 -13.47 -4.41 35.08
CA THR A 404 -14.80 -4.48 35.67
C THR A 404 -15.85 -4.14 34.61
N SER A 405 -17.13 -4.12 34.99
CA SER A 405 -18.19 -3.63 34.09
C SER A 405 -18.05 -2.15 33.74
N THR A 406 -17.37 -1.39 34.59
CA THR A 406 -17.20 0.08 34.46
C THR A 406 -15.77 0.51 34.20
N THR A 407 -14.77 -0.39 34.38
CA THR A 407 -13.34 -0.08 34.17
C THR A 407 -12.79 -0.83 32.98
N THR A 408 -12.16 -0.11 32.07
CA THR A 408 -11.50 -0.67 30.88
C THR A 408 -10.07 -0.22 30.83
N VAL A 409 -9.16 -1.16 30.52
CA VAL A 409 -7.73 -0.91 30.25
C VAL A 409 -7.48 -1.16 28.77
N ASP A 410 -6.91 -0.18 28.06
CA ASP A 410 -6.53 -0.26 26.64
C ASP A 410 -5.00 -0.08 26.57
N LEU A 411 -4.29 -1.11 26.14
CA LEU A 411 -2.87 -1.12 25.90
C LEU A 411 -2.63 -1.20 24.40
N ARG A 412 -1.90 -0.23 23.88
CA ARG A 412 -1.47 -0.21 22.48
C ARG A 412 0.04 -0.08 22.41
N MET A 413 0.66 -0.90 21.57
CA MET A 413 2.09 -0.93 21.39
C MET A 413 2.43 -1.09 19.91
N ASN A 414 3.23 -0.17 19.39
CA ASN A 414 3.80 -0.25 18.06
C ASN A 414 5.32 -0.21 18.17
N ALA A 415 5.98 -1.27 17.73
CA ALA A 415 7.44 -1.34 17.66
C ALA A 415 7.88 -1.42 16.20
N GLN A 416 8.85 -0.59 15.82
CA GLN A 416 9.41 -0.52 14.48
C GLN A 416 10.92 -0.68 14.54
N ILE A 417 11.47 -1.52 13.68
CA ILE A 417 12.91 -1.69 13.46
C ILE A 417 13.17 -1.43 12.00
N ARG A 418 13.98 -0.42 11.68
CA ARG A 418 14.35 -0.04 10.32
C ARG A 418 15.86 -0.15 10.15
N ASN A 419 16.28 -0.96 9.20
CA ASN A 419 17.67 -1.09 8.78
C ASN A 419 17.77 -0.57 7.35
N ASN A 420 18.27 0.62 7.19
CA ASN A 420 18.42 1.27 5.89
C ASN A 420 19.90 1.24 5.48
N GLN A 421 20.17 0.63 4.35
CA GLN A 421 21.48 0.65 3.70
C GLN A 421 21.33 1.29 2.33
N GLY A 422 22.26 2.15 1.96
CA GLY A 422 22.23 2.83 0.67
C GLY A 422 23.43 3.74 0.50
N PRO A 423 23.44 4.53 -0.59
CA PRO A 423 24.48 5.52 -0.82
C PRO A 423 24.44 6.63 0.25
N ASN A 424 25.61 7.16 0.56
CA ASN A 424 25.73 8.33 1.47
C ASN A 424 25.76 9.65 0.70
N TYR A 425 24.96 9.74 -0.33
CA TYR A 425 24.72 10.95 -1.13
C TYR A 425 23.24 11.00 -1.52
N ASN A 426 22.81 12.16 -2.00
CA ASN A 426 21.44 12.31 -2.49
C ASN A 426 21.32 11.60 -3.87
N THR A 427 20.40 10.65 -3.99
CA THR A 427 20.15 9.91 -5.23
C THR A 427 19.69 10.82 -6.36
N SER A 428 19.07 11.97 -6.05
CA SER A 428 18.72 12.99 -7.04
C SER A 428 19.96 13.63 -7.71
N ASP A 429 21.07 13.77 -6.98
CA ASP A 429 22.31 14.32 -7.54
C ASP A 429 22.90 13.34 -8.54
N LEU A 430 22.90 12.04 -8.23
CA LEU A 430 23.33 11.01 -9.16
C LEU A 430 22.46 10.96 -10.41
N PHE A 431 21.13 11.09 -10.24
CA PHE A 431 20.20 11.18 -11.36
C PHE A 431 20.50 12.38 -12.24
N ASN A 432 20.69 13.56 -11.67
CA ASN A 432 21.07 14.77 -12.40
C ASN A 432 22.43 14.61 -13.11
N MET A 433 23.40 13.94 -12.48
CA MET A 433 24.68 13.62 -13.14
C MET A 433 24.47 12.72 -14.34
N ALA A 434 23.65 11.68 -14.24
CA ALA A 434 23.35 10.79 -15.37
C ALA A 434 22.71 11.53 -16.55
N LEU A 435 21.81 12.52 -16.25
CA LEU A 435 21.16 13.34 -17.26
C LEU A 435 22.09 14.39 -17.91
N THR A 436 23.07 14.92 -17.18
CA THR A 436 23.87 16.07 -17.62
C THR A 436 25.27 15.71 -18.10
N THR A 437 25.73 14.47 -17.88
CA THR A 437 27.05 14.04 -18.33
C THR A 437 27.01 13.64 -19.79
N ASN A 438 27.82 14.33 -20.63
CA ASN A 438 27.88 14.05 -22.05
C ASN A 438 28.40 12.63 -22.33
N PRO A 439 27.83 11.93 -23.31
CA PRO A 439 28.20 10.56 -23.63
C PRO A 439 29.67 10.37 -24.09
N ILE A 440 30.31 11.44 -24.53
CA ILE A 440 31.67 11.40 -25.15
C ILE A 440 32.80 11.89 -24.24
N ASN A 441 32.48 12.34 -23.00
CA ASN A 441 33.48 12.98 -22.15
C ASN A 441 34.61 12.02 -21.72
N PHE A 442 34.21 10.80 -21.34
CA PHE A 442 35.13 9.77 -20.85
C PHE A 442 34.43 8.40 -20.82
N PRO A 443 35.17 7.29 -20.85
CA PRO A 443 34.64 5.96 -20.63
C PRO A 443 34.20 5.80 -19.16
N VAL A 444 33.37 4.79 -18.86
CA VAL A 444 32.95 4.49 -17.49
C VAL A 444 34.14 4.14 -16.61
N THR A 445 34.99 3.22 -17.08
CA THR A 445 36.22 2.77 -16.43
C THR A 445 37.28 2.46 -17.51
N PHE A 446 38.54 2.45 -17.12
CA PHE A 446 39.59 1.86 -17.88
C PHE A 446 39.90 0.42 -17.45
N PRO A 447 40.55 -0.41 -18.27
CA PRO A 447 41.01 -1.73 -17.85
C PRO A 447 41.95 -1.65 -16.65
N ALA A 448 41.81 -2.63 -15.75
CA ALA A 448 42.74 -2.75 -14.62
C ALA A 448 44.16 -3.06 -15.16
N GLN A 449 45.16 -2.47 -14.52
CA GLN A 449 46.58 -2.79 -14.77
C GLN A 449 47.14 -3.57 -13.59
N GLU A 450 48.25 -4.25 -13.84
CA GLU A 450 48.96 -4.97 -12.77
C GLU A 450 49.42 -3.98 -11.68
N GLY A 451 49.08 -4.28 -10.44
CA GLY A 451 49.34 -3.41 -9.29
C GLY A 451 48.19 -2.43 -8.91
N ASP A 452 47.15 -2.32 -9.71
CA ASP A 452 45.99 -1.45 -9.35
C ASP A 452 45.30 -1.94 -8.09
N THR A 453 45.15 -1.06 -7.13
CA THR A 453 44.41 -1.32 -5.88
C THR A 453 42.98 -0.75 -5.90
N HIS A 454 42.60 -0.03 -6.97
CA HIS A 454 41.30 0.62 -7.11
C HIS A 454 40.87 0.64 -8.59
N ILE A 455 39.59 0.93 -8.81
CA ILE A 455 39.04 1.06 -10.18
C ILE A 455 39.58 2.33 -10.83
N ARG A 456 40.00 2.19 -12.07
CA ARG A 456 40.45 3.31 -12.93
C ARG A 456 39.20 3.92 -13.59
N PHE A 457 38.60 4.91 -12.96
CA PHE A 457 37.46 5.62 -13.52
C PHE A 457 37.90 6.58 -14.65
N GLY A 458 37.04 6.65 -15.68
CA GLY A 458 37.18 7.67 -16.71
C GLY A 458 36.99 9.07 -16.13
N ASN A 459 37.72 10.05 -16.70
CA ASN A 459 37.68 11.42 -16.22
C ASN A 459 37.98 12.40 -17.36
N ALA A 460 37.49 13.65 -17.24
CA ALA A 460 37.80 14.74 -18.15
C ALA A 460 38.12 16.00 -17.35
N ILE A 461 39.10 16.74 -17.84
CA ILE A 461 39.46 18.05 -17.32
C ILE A 461 38.55 19.09 -17.97
N LEU A 462 37.87 19.86 -17.15
CA LEU A 462 37.09 21.02 -17.55
C LEU A 462 38.00 22.27 -17.56
N SER A 463 37.46 23.38 -18.09
CA SER A 463 38.11 24.69 -17.99
C SER A 463 38.49 25.00 -16.53
N GLY A 464 39.73 25.49 -16.32
CA GLY A 464 40.22 25.82 -14.98
C GLY A 464 40.76 24.64 -14.16
N ASN A 465 41.21 23.55 -14.78
CA ASN A 465 41.72 22.34 -14.11
C ASN A 465 40.70 21.59 -13.20
N ASN A 466 39.43 21.89 -13.31
CA ASN A 466 38.39 21.16 -12.59
C ASN A 466 38.11 19.81 -13.26
N LEU A 467 38.14 18.75 -12.50
CA LEU A 467 37.77 17.42 -12.97
C LEU A 467 36.24 17.26 -13.05
N ARG A 468 35.75 16.71 -14.15
CA ARG A 468 34.35 16.31 -14.26
C ARG A 468 34.12 15.04 -13.45
N THR A 469 33.17 15.07 -12.52
CA THR A 469 32.81 13.89 -11.73
C THR A 469 32.21 12.79 -12.63
N ASN A 470 32.80 11.60 -12.58
CA ASN A 470 32.24 10.42 -13.23
C ASN A 470 31.06 9.92 -12.45
N PRO A 471 29.83 9.82 -13.03
CA PRO A 471 28.63 9.36 -12.33
C PRO A 471 28.78 7.97 -11.73
N TYR A 472 29.50 7.05 -12.40
CA TYR A 472 29.74 5.71 -11.90
C TYR A 472 30.70 5.70 -10.71
N ALA A 473 31.75 6.52 -10.75
CA ALA A 473 32.63 6.70 -9.60
C ALA A 473 31.88 7.30 -8.40
N TYR A 474 31.04 8.29 -8.66
CA TYR A 474 30.19 8.90 -7.64
C TYR A 474 29.21 7.88 -7.04
N MET A 475 28.59 7.07 -7.87
CA MET A 475 27.71 5.99 -7.44
C MET A 475 28.40 5.01 -6.49
N LEU A 476 29.67 4.68 -6.74
CA LEU A 476 30.42 3.71 -5.94
C LEU A 476 31.18 4.34 -4.76
N SER A 477 31.21 5.68 -4.63
CA SER A 477 32.10 6.40 -3.71
C SER A 477 31.85 6.16 -2.25
N SER A 478 30.61 5.85 -1.86
CA SER A 478 30.27 5.79 -0.44
C SER A 478 29.02 4.95 -0.17
N TYR A 479 28.87 4.55 1.08
CA TYR A 479 27.65 3.94 1.59
C TYR A 479 27.33 4.48 2.98
N LYS A 480 26.07 4.35 3.34
CA LYS A 480 25.55 4.67 4.66
C LYS A 480 24.66 3.52 5.13
N GLN A 481 24.83 3.13 6.37
CA GLN A 481 23.92 2.21 7.03
C GLN A 481 23.37 2.89 8.28
N THR A 482 22.05 2.90 8.39
CA THR A 482 21.35 3.42 9.58
C THR A 482 20.43 2.35 10.13
N GLN A 483 20.39 2.23 11.44
CA GLN A 483 19.40 1.43 12.15
C GLN A 483 18.62 2.34 13.08
N GLU A 484 17.31 2.28 12.96
CA GLU A 484 16.37 3.07 13.78
C GLU A 484 15.39 2.10 14.44
N ASN A 485 15.23 2.25 15.74
CA ASN A 485 14.30 1.45 16.53
C ASN A 485 13.35 2.41 17.23
N THR A 486 12.06 2.29 16.95
CA THR A 486 11.00 3.14 17.55
C THR A 486 10.04 2.25 18.32
N LEU A 487 9.72 2.63 19.55
CA LEU A 487 8.69 1.99 20.36
C LEU A 487 7.69 3.04 20.84
N ASN A 488 6.46 2.94 20.35
CA ASN A 488 5.34 3.76 20.79
C ASN A 488 4.42 2.90 21.65
N THR A 489 4.16 3.34 22.85
CA THR A 489 3.29 2.62 23.79
C THR A 489 2.30 3.59 24.42
N SER A 490 1.03 3.23 24.41
CA SER A 490 -0.06 3.95 25.07
C SER A 490 -0.80 3.00 26.01
N LEU A 491 -1.00 3.46 27.23
CA LEU A 491 -1.82 2.78 28.23
C LEU A 491 -2.92 3.73 28.67
N LYS A 492 -4.18 3.36 28.38
CA LYS A 492 -5.36 4.14 28.73
C LYS A 492 -6.23 3.36 29.71
N VAL A 493 -6.55 3.96 30.83
CA VAL A 493 -7.50 3.43 31.78
C VAL A 493 -8.76 4.31 31.74
N SER A 494 -9.90 3.72 31.48
CA SER A 494 -11.19 4.41 31.42
C SER A 494 -12.11 3.86 32.47
N GLN A 495 -12.69 4.75 33.26
CA GLN A 495 -13.66 4.42 34.33
C GLN A 495 -14.96 5.14 34.07
N GLN A 496 -16.07 4.41 33.99
CA GLN A 496 -17.41 4.99 34.00
C GLN A 496 -17.81 5.39 35.43
N LEU A 497 -18.31 6.61 35.59
CA LEU A 497 -18.60 7.21 36.90
C LEU A 497 -20.08 7.23 37.20
N ASP A 498 -20.84 6.27 36.66
CA ASP A 498 -22.32 6.14 36.86
C ASP A 498 -22.72 6.03 38.32
N PHE A 499 -21.80 5.67 39.21
CA PHE A 499 -21.97 5.64 40.66
C PHE A 499 -21.93 7.05 41.30
N ILE A 500 -21.40 8.07 40.62
CA ILE A 500 -21.35 9.46 41.08
C ILE A 500 -22.52 10.25 40.51
N THR A 501 -22.80 10.08 39.22
CA THR A 501 -23.83 10.80 38.48
C THR A 501 -24.83 9.79 37.90
N LYS A 502 -25.99 9.67 38.50
CA LYS A 502 -27.13 8.99 37.87
C LYS A 502 -27.76 9.96 36.87
N GLY A 503 -27.41 9.83 35.58
CA GLY A 503 -27.98 10.69 34.55
C GLY A 503 -27.62 10.22 33.18
#